data_53243cecc72475ec32eb8188f55deac9
#
_entry.id   53243cecc72475ec32eb8188f55deac9
#
_cell.length_a   1.000
_cell.length_b   1.000
_cell.length_c   1.000
_cell.angle_alpha   90.00
_cell.angle_beta   90.00
_cell.angle_gamma   90.00
#
_symmetry.space_group_name_H-M   'P 1'
#
loop_
_entity.id
_entity.type
_entity.pdbx_description
1 polymer ?
#
loop_
_entity_poly.entity_id
_entity_poly.type
_entity_poly.pdbx_seq_one_letter_code
_entity_poly.pdbx_strand_id
1 'polypeptide(L)'
;GECEICKGIDSGGILDVTEMDAASNRKIDDIRQIIDEVQFKPSKCKYRVYIIDEVHMLTTEAFNALLKTLEEPPEHAIFILATTEVHKLPQTILSRCQRFDFHRIPPRAIADRLLYVASQEGVTLSDGAALLAASVADGALRDALSLLDSCIAISSDIDEDVVRSAAGLARKTYLFELANCVINKNTAKAL
;
A
#
# COMPACT_ATOMS: atom_id res chain seq x y z
N GLY A 1 2.82 -16.36 10.79
CA GLY A 1 3.31 -17.67 11.10
C GLY A 1 2.22 -18.65 11.49
N GLU A 2 2.60 -19.84 11.97
CA GLU A 2 1.66 -20.95 12.20
C GLU A 2 1.24 -21.09 13.66
N CYS A 3 1.89 -20.40 14.60
CA CYS A 3 1.56 -20.49 16.01
C CYS A 3 0.19 -19.84 16.31
N GLU A 4 -0.38 -20.18 17.46
CA GLU A 4 -1.70 -19.72 17.90
C GLU A 4 -1.79 -18.19 17.97
N ILE A 5 -0.71 -17.52 18.42
CA ILE A 5 -0.63 -16.06 18.46
C ILE A 5 -0.65 -15.47 17.05
N CYS A 6 0.15 -16.01 16.10
CA CYS A 6 0.15 -15.52 14.73
C CYS A 6 -1.23 -15.66 14.07
N LYS A 7 -1.87 -16.83 14.21
CA LYS A 7 -3.23 -17.05 13.69
C LYS A 7 -4.25 -16.11 14.34
N GLY A 8 -4.08 -15.84 15.64
CA GLY A 8 -4.93 -14.90 16.35
C GLY A 8 -4.75 -13.43 15.90
N ILE A 9 -3.52 -13.02 15.54
CA ILE A 9 -3.25 -11.70 14.96
C ILE A 9 -3.88 -11.61 13.56
N ASP A 10 -3.64 -12.61 12.71
CA ASP A 10 -4.16 -12.64 11.33
C ASP A 10 -5.70 -12.61 11.29
N SER A 11 -6.36 -13.21 12.29
CA SER A 11 -7.83 -13.20 12.42
C SER A 11 -8.39 -11.96 13.14
N GLY A 12 -7.55 -11.04 13.60
CA GLY A 12 -7.97 -9.86 14.39
C GLY A 12 -8.45 -10.21 15.82
N GLY A 13 -8.22 -11.44 16.29
CA GLY A 13 -8.67 -11.89 17.61
C GLY A 13 -7.73 -11.56 18.77
N ILE A 14 -6.59 -10.92 18.50
CA ILE A 14 -5.62 -10.48 19.51
C ILE A 14 -5.57 -8.96 19.56
N LEU A 15 -5.99 -8.39 20.69
CA LEU A 15 -6.03 -6.94 20.93
C LEU A 15 -4.66 -6.32 21.25
N ASP A 16 -3.61 -7.14 21.38
CA ASP A 16 -2.26 -6.65 21.64
C ASP A 16 -1.58 -6.05 20.39
N VAL A 17 -2.19 -6.22 19.22
CA VAL A 17 -1.80 -5.55 17.96
C VAL A 17 -2.97 -4.71 17.49
N THR A 18 -2.79 -3.40 17.50
CA THR A 18 -3.81 -2.42 17.08
C THR A 18 -3.31 -1.69 15.86
N GLU A 19 -4.09 -1.70 14.78
CA GLU A 19 -3.83 -0.95 13.56
C GLU A 19 -4.85 0.17 13.43
N MET A 20 -4.38 1.37 13.13
CA MET A 20 -5.19 2.56 12.94
C MET A 20 -4.74 3.32 11.70
N ASP A 21 -5.71 3.67 10.85
CA ASP A 21 -5.49 4.60 9.73
C ASP A 21 -5.75 6.03 10.21
N ALA A 22 -4.71 6.87 10.21
CA ALA A 22 -4.81 8.26 10.60
C ALA A 22 -5.60 9.11 9.59
N ALA A 23 -5.84 8.64 8.36
CA ALA A 23 -6.71 9.34 7.43
C ALA A 23 -8.18 9.32 7.89
N SER A 24 -8.60 8.22 8.54
CA SER A 24 -9.94 8.03 9.10
C SER A 24 -10.05 8.50 10.55
N ASN A 25 -8.97 8.38 11.33
CA ASN A 25 -8.91 8.64 12.78
C ASN A 25 -7.91 9.78 13.08
N ARG A 26 -8.27 11.02 12.69
CA ARG A 26 -7.37 12.19 12.75
C ARG A 26 -7.36 12.92 14.07
N LYS A 27 -8.35 12.65 14.94
CA LYS A 27 -8.66 13.48 16.11
C LYS A 27 -7.75 13.12 17.29
N ILE A 28 -7.58 14.10 18.17
CA ILE A 28 -6.83 13.93 19.41
C ILE A 28 -7.42 12.84 20.31
N ASP A 29 -8.74 12.61 20.26
CA ASP A 29 -9.41 11.64 21.13
C ASP A 29 -9.05 10.20 20.72
N ASP A 30 -8.86 9.92 19.41
CA ASP A 30 -8.43 8.62 18.91
C ASP A 30 -7.00 8.29 19.43
N ILE A 31 -6.11 9.29 19.42
CA ILE A 31 -4.75 9.13 19.94
C ILE A 31 -4.72 9.04 21.45
N ARG A 32 -5.59 9.79 22.18
CA ARG A 32 -5.71 9.68 23.64
C ARG A 32 -6.11 8.29 24.07
N GLN A 33 -7.03 7.66 23.34
CA GLN A 33 -7.42 6.28 23.63
C GLN A 33 -6.20 5.34 23.54
N ILE A 34 -5.36 5.47 22.49
CA ILE A 34 -4.13 4.70 22.37
C ILE A 34 -3.18 4.97 23.55
N ILE A 35 -3.01 6.24 23.95
CA ILE A 35 -2.13 6.63 25.06
C ILE A 35 -2.62 6.06 26.40
N ASP A 36 -3.91 6.01 26.61
CA ASP A 36 -4.51 5.42 27.82
C ASP A 36 -4.34 3.90 27.82
N GLU A 37 -4.55 3.25 26.67
CA GLU A 37 -4.41 1.82 26.50
C GLU A 37 -2.97 1.34 26.62
N VAL A 38 -1.99 2.14 26.17
CA VAL A 38 -0.57 1.75 26.17
C VAL A 38 -0.01 1.54 27.58
N GLN A 39 -0.65 2.11 28.62
CA GLN A 39 -0.26 1.92 30.00
C GLN A 39 -0.49 0.47 30.49
N PHE A 40 -1.36 -0.28 29.82
CA PHE A 40 -1.67 -1.67 30.19
C PHE A 40 -0.73 -2.64 29.48
N LYS A 41 -0.25 -3.64 30.22
CA LYS A 41 0.57 -4.71 29.67
C LYS A 41 -0.21 -5.53 28.62
N PRO A 42 0.49 -6.13 27.65
CA PRO A 42 -0.13 -7.02 26.70
C PRO A 42 -0.77 -8.22 27.37
N SER A 43 -1.85 -8.75 26.81
CA SER A 43 -2.61 -9.85 27.38
C SER A 43 -2.07 -11.22 26.97
N LYS A 44 -1.60 -11.37 25.74
CA LYS A 44 -1.16 -12.66 25.15
C LYS A 44 0.22 -12.56 24.49
N CYS A 45 0.57 -11.38 23.95
CA CYS A 45 1.83 -11.15 23.27
C CYS A 45 2.93 -10.69 24.22
N LYS A 46 4.18 -10.72 23.75
CA LYS A 46 5.33 -10.14 24.47
C LYS A 46 5.28 -8.62 24.50
N TYR A 47 4.80 -8.02 23.42
CA TYR A 47 4.69 -6.60 23.24
C TYR A 47 3.27 -6.21 22.82
N ARG A 48 2.86 -4.99 23.17
CA ARG A 48 1.71 -4.32 22.62
C ARG A 48 2.15 -3.45 21.46
N VAL A 49 1.60 -3.71 20.27
CA VAL A 49 2.05 -3.08 19.03
C VAL A 49 0.96 -2.15 18.52
N TYR A 50 1.31 -0.90 18.26
CA TYR A 50 0.44 0.10 17.65
C TYR A 50 0.97 0.48 16.29
N ILE A 51 0.21 0.22 15.25
CA ILE A 51 0.52 0.56 13.87
C ILE A 51 -0.36 1.75 13.49
N ILE A 52 0.26 2.89 13.17
CA ILE A 52 -0.46 4.10 12.73
C ILE A 52 -0.07 4.35 11.28
N ASP A 53 -0.99 4.03 10.38
CA ASP A 53 -0.80 4.27 8.95
C ASP A 53 -1.16 5.71 8.59
N GLU A 54 -0.51 6.24 7.55
CA GLU A 54 -0.61 7.63 7.09
C GLU A 54 -0.53 8.66 8.23
N VAL A 55 0.41 8.42 9.14
CA VAL A 55 0.55 9.20 10.39
C VAL A 55 0.65 10.72 10.15
N HIS A 56 1.10 11.17 8.97
CA HIS A 56 1.14 12.59 8.60
C HIS A 56 -0.25 13.26 8.54
N MET A 57 -1.33 12.47 8.55
CA MET A 57 -2.70 12.97 8.55
C MET A 57 -3.23 13.35 9.95
N LEU A 58 -2.48 13.04 11.01
CA LEU A 58 -2.84 13.43 12.37
C LEU A 58 -2.82 14.95 12.54
N THR A 59 -3.70 15.47 13.41
CA THR A 59 -3.66 16.89 13.79
C THR A 59 -2.42 17.20 14.64
N THR A 60 -2.05 18.48 14.70
CA THR A 60 -0.93 18.94 15.53
C THR A 60 -1.12 18.58 17.00
N GLU A 61 -2.35 18.68 17.50
CA GLU A 61 -2.70 18.34 18.88
C GLU A 61 -2.53 16.84 19.15
N ALA A 62 -2.90 15.98 18.19
CA ALA A 62 -2.73 14.53 18.27
C ALA A 62 -1.23 14.17 18.28
N PHE A 63 -0.42 14.79 17.42
CA PHE A 63 1.03 14.63 17.46
C PHE A 63 1.62 15.02 18.81
N ASN A 64 1.24 16.18 19.36
CA ASN A 64 1.74 16.65 20.64
C ASN A 64 1.35 15.72 21.80
N ALA A 65 0.17 15.10 21.74
CA ALA A 65 -0.24 14.12 22.73
C ALA A 65 0.63 12.85 22.65
N LEU A 66 0.94 12.37 21.44
CA LEU A 66 1.76 11.17 21.22
C LEU A 66 3.22 11.37 21.61
N LEU A 67 3.77 12.60 21.51
CA LEU A 67 5.17 12.91 21.78
C LEU A 67 5.64 12.43 23.14
N LYS A 68 4.86 12.65 24.21
CA LYS A 68 5.22 12.21 25.56
C LYS A 68 5.43 10.69 25.65
N THR A 69 4.54 9.94 25.02
CA THR A 69 4.64 8.48 25.00
C THR A 69 5.79 7.98 24.13
N LEU A 70 6.13 8.71 23.06
CA LEU A 70 7.30 8.37 22.22
C LEU A 70 8.63 8.78 22.87
N GLU A 71 8.63 9.73 23.80
CA GLU A 71 9.83 10.10 24.58
C GLU A 71 10.18 9.04 25.62
N GLU A 72 9.18 8.52 26.31
CA GLU A 72 9.34 7.53 27.38
C GLU A 72 8.31 6.39 27.18
N PRO A 73 8.48 5.58 26.12
CA PRO A 73 7.54 4.51 25.86
C PRO A 73 7.64 3.43 26.94
N PRO A 74 6.53 2.81 27.38
CA PRO A 74 6.58 1.64 28.23
C PRO A 74 7.38 0.51 27.57
N GLU A 75 8.16 -0.24 28.34
CA GLU A 75 9.04 -1.30 27.83
C GLU A 75 8.32 -2.38 26.99
N HIS A 76 7.01 -2.53 27.21
CA HIS A 76 6.16 -3.49 26.50
C HIS A 76 5.44 -2.92 25.28
N ALA A 77 5.63 -1.62 24.96
CA ALA A 77 4.96 -0.96 23.84
C ALA A 77 5.89 -0.74 22.65
N ILE A 78 5.38 -1.02 21.45
CA ILE A 78 6.06 -0.76 20.18
C ILE A 78 5.13 0.09 19.31
N PHE A 79 5.64 1.21 18.80
CA PHE A 79 4.95 2.05 17.84
C PHE A 79 5.56 1.88 16.45
N ILE A 80 4.73 1.63 15.45
CA ILE A 80 5.09 1.59 14.03
C ILE A 80 4.31 2.72 13.35
N LEU A 81 5.03 3.75 12.91
CA LEU A 81 4.46 4.90 12.24
C LEU A 81 4.75 4.80 10.76
N ALA A 82 3.74 4.63 9.93
CA ALA A 82 3.87 4.57 8.48
C ALA A 82 3.41 5.89 7.85
N THR A 83 4.10 6.32 6.80
CA THR A 83 3.76 7.53 6.06
C THR A 83 4.30 7.50 4.64
N THR A 84 3.53 8.04 3.71
CA THR A 84 3.96 8.35 2.35
C THR A 84 4.65 9.72 2.24
N GLU A 85 4.50 10.60 3.26
CA GLU A 85 4.96 11.99 3.23
C GLU A 85 5.78 12.35 4.48
N VAL A 86 6.98 11.77 4.56
CA VAL A 86 7.88 11.97 5.72
C VAL A 86 8.20 13.45 5.99
N HIS A 87 8.21 14.30 4.94
CA HIS A 87 8.49 15.73 5.06
C HIS A 87 7.40 16.53 5.81
N LYS A 88 6.20 15.96 5.96
CA LYS A 88 5.11 16.55 6.75
C LYS A 88 5.20 16.22 8.24
N LEU A 89 6.06 15.27 8.62
CA LEU A 89 6.20 14.89 10.03
C LEU A 89 7.04 15.91 10.79
N PRO A 90 6.63 16.26 12.04
CA PRO A 90 7.44 17.10 12.91
C PRO A 90 8.81 16.47 13.17
N GLN A 91 9.86 17.32 13.18
CA GLN A 91 11.23 16.85 13.47
C GLN A 91 11.34 16.20 14.86
N THR A 92 10.48 16.60 15.79
CA THR A 92 10.39 16.03 17.13
C THR A 92 9.98 14.56 17.14
N ILE A 93 9.14 14.14 16.19
CA ILE A 93 8.77 12.72 15.98
C ILE A 93 9.94 11.97 15.33
N LEU A 94 10.47 12.53 14.23
CA LEU A 94 11.55 11.89 13.46
C LEU A 94 12.82 11.62 14.30
N SER A 95 13.13 12.49 15.26
CA SER A 95 14.29 12.32 16.13
C SER A 95 14.17 11.21 17.18
N ARG A 96 12.94 10.68 17.39
CA ARG A 96 12.63 9.64 18.38
C ARG A 96 12.30 8.29 17.76
N CYS A 97 12.25 8.24 16.43
CA CYS A 97 11.91 7.02 15.69
C CYS A 97 13.12 6.53 14.88
N GLN A 98 13.29 5.22 14.84
CA GLN A 98 14.17 4.62 13.84
C GLN A 98 13.46 4.66 12.48
N ARG A 99 14.13 5.22 11.48
CA ARG A 99 13.58 5.37 10.14
C ARG A 99 13.95 4.20 9.25
N PHE A 100 12.97 3.70 8.50
CA PHE A 100 13.11 2.69 7.45
C PHE A 100 12.48 3.23 6.16
N ASP A 101 13.28 3.38 5.12
CA ASP A 101 12.80 3.85 3.81
C ASP A 101 12.47 2.65 2.92
N PHE A 102 11.22 2.60 2.45
CA PHE A 102 10.77 1.61 1.48
C PHE A 102 10.84 2.19 0.08
N HIS A 103 11.41 1.42 -0.84
CA HIS A 103 11.55 1.81 -2.24
C HIS A 103 10.52 1.11 -3.12
N ARG A 104 10.32 1.65 -4.32
CA ARG A 104 9.49 1.03 -5.35
C ARG A 104 10.04 -0.35 -5.70
N ILE A 105 9.14 -1.31 -5.88
CA ILE A 105 9.51 -2.68 -6.24
C ILE A 105 9.92 -2.70 -7.72
N PRO A 106 11.05 -3.35 -8.08
CA PRO A 106 11.45 -3.47 -9.48
C PRO A 106 10.37 -4.18 -10.32
N PRO A 107 10.12 -3.75 -11.58
CA PRO A 107 9.06 -4.31 -12.43
C PRO A 107 9.16 -5.83 -12.60
N ARG A 108 10.37 -6.38 -12.73
CA ARG A 108 10.56 -7.84 -12.88
C ARG A 108 10.10 -8.59 -11.62
N ALA A 109 10.38 -8.09 -10.42
CA ALA A 109 9.95 -8.72 -9.18
C ALA A 109 8.41 -8.70 -9.02
N ILE A 110 7.76 -7.63 -9.48
CA ILE A 110 6.30 -7.55 -9.54
C ILE A 110 5.77 -8.57 -10.55
N ALA A 111 6.33 -8.61 -11.76
CA ALA A 111 5.90 -9.55 -12.80
C ALA A 111 6.02 -11.00 -12.33
N ASP A 112 7.13 -11.39 -11.70
CA ASP A 112 7.34 -12.73 -11.16
C ASP A 112 6.26 -13.06 -10.09
N ARG A 113 5.89 -12.08 -9.25
CA ARG A 113 4.82 -12.25 -8.27
C ARG A 113 3.45 -12.40 -8.93
N LEU A 114 3.14 -11.63 -9.97
CA LEU A 114 1.89 -11.73 -10.72
C LEU A 114 1.76 -13.10 -11.40
N LEU A 115 2.83 -13.60 -12.02
CA LEU A 115 2.87 -14.94 -12.63
C LEU A 115 2.60 -16.03 -11.58
N TYR A 116 3.21 -15.91 -10.39
CA TYR A 116 2.95 -16.84 -9.30
C TYR A 116 1.48 -16.80 -8.86
N VAL A 117 0.90 -15.62 -8.63
CA VAL A 117 -0.51 -15.48 -8.21
C VAL A 117 -1.44 -16.03 -9.29
N ALA A 118 -1.24 -15.67 -10.57
CA ALA A 118 -2.03 -16.17 -11.69
C ALA A 118 -2.03 -17.71 -11.75
N SER A 119 -0.86 -18.34 -11.51
CA SER A 119 -0.75 -19.80 -11.46
C SER A 119 -1.54 -20.43 -10.31
N GLN A 120 -1.68 -19.76 -9.17
CA GLN A 120 -2.47 -20.23 -8.02
C GLN A 120 -3.98 -20.07 -8.26
N GLU A 121 -4.38 -19.02 -8.98
CA GLU A 121 -5.77 -18.77 -9.38
C GLU A 121 -6.21 -19.60 -10.62
N GLY A 122 -5.28 -20.39 -11.20
CA GLY A 122 -5.58 -21.25 -12.34
C GLY A 122 -5.81 -20.51 -13.66
N VAL A 123 -5.25 -19.29 -13.80
CA VAL A 123 -5.31 -18.47 -15.01
C VAL A 123 -3.96 -18.42 -15.71
N THR A 124 -3.98 -18.27 -17.03
CA THR A 124 -2.78 -18.13 -17.85
C THR A 124 -2.43 -16.65 -17.97
N LEU A 125 -1.20 -16.29 -17.57
CA LEU A 125 -0.67 -14.94 -17.72
C LEU A 125 0.63 -15.00 -18.53
N SER A 126 0.69 -14.29 -19.65
CA SER A 126 1.91 -14.23 -20.45
C SER A 126 2.98 -13.35 -19.75
N ASP A 127 4.28 -13.66 -19.98
CA ASP A 127 5.39 -12.88 -19.40
C ASP A 127 5.35 -11.41 -19.86
N GLY A 128 4.96 -11.16 -21.11
CA GLY A 128 4.76 -9.80 -21.66
C GLY A 128 3.65 -9.05 -20.94
N ALA A 129 2.51 -9.70 -20.69
CA ALA A 129 1.39 -9.14 -19.94
C ALA A 129 1.78 -8.84 -18.48
N ALA A 130 2.50 -9.75 -17.82
CA ALA A 130 2.99 -9.56 -16.46
C ALA A 130 3.93 -8.35 -16.35
N LEU A 131 4.87 -8.20 -17.29
CA LEU A 131 5.78 -7.05 -17.34
C LEU A 131 5.06 -5.76 -17.67
N LEU A 132 4.06 -5.78 -18.54
CA LEU A 132 3.24 -4.62 -18.84
C LEU A 132 2.45 -4.17 -17.61
N ALA A 133 1.78 -5.09 -16.93
CA ALA A 133 1.04 -4.80 -15.69
C ALA A 133 1.97 -4.24 -14.60
N ALA A 134 3.15 -4.82 -14.42
CA ALA A 134 4.17 -4.34 -13.50
C ALA A 134 4.66 -2.92 -13.83
N SER A 135 4.79 -2.60 -15.13
CA SER A 135 5.17 -1.26 -15.60
C SER A 135 4.08 -0.23 -15.34
N VAL A 136 2.82 -0.60 -15.52
CA VAL A 136 1.66 0.27 -15.23
C VAL A 136 1.55 0.58 -13.75
N ALA A 137 1.80 -0.43 -12.90
CA ALA A 137 1.75 -0.30 -11.45
C ALA A 137 2.90 0.53 -10.84
N ASP A 138 3.93 0.87 -11.62
CA ASP A 138 5.03 1.78 -11.24
C ASP A 138 5.63 1.49 -9.87
N GLY A 139 5.88 0.22 -9.56
CA GLY A 139 6.49 -0.23 -8.33
C GLY A 139 5.54 -0.48 -7.15
N ALA A 140 4.22 -0.33 -7.34
CA ALA A 140 3.19 -0.59 -6.34
C ALA A 140 2.57 -1.98 -6.55
N LEU A 141 2.90 -2.95 -5.68
CA LEU A 141 2.39 -4.33 -5.81
C LEU A 141 0.86 -4.42 -5.65
N ARG A 142 0.28 -3.58 -4.77
CA ARG A 142 -1.19 -3.52 -4.57
C ARG A 142 -1.90 -3.17 -5.88
N ASP A 143 -1.42 -2.15 -6.58
CA ASP A 143 -2.01 -1.70 -7.84
C ASP A 143 -1.83 -2.76 -8.94
N ALA A 144 -0.67 -3.44 -8.96
CA ALA A 144 -0.42 -4.54 -9.89
C ALA A 144 -1.39 -5.72 -9.67
N LEU A 145 -1.65 -6.10 -8.41
CA LEU A 145 -2.60 -7.16 -8.08
C LEU A 145 -4.03 -6.75 -8.41
N SER A 146 -4.44 -5.52 -8.11
CA SER A 146 -5.77 -5.00 -8.48
C SER A 146 -5.99 -4.97 -9.99
N LEU A 147 -4.93 -4.66 -10.76
CA LEU A 147 -4.98 -4.74 -12.22
C LEU A 147 -5.09 -6.19 -12.70
N LEU A 148 -4.36 -7.13 -12.07
CA LEU A 148 -4.49 -8.56 -12.38
C LEU A 148 -5.91 -9.07 -12.11
N ASP A 149 -6.52 -8.72 -10.98
CA ASP A 149 -7.93 -9.07 -10.67
C ASP A 149 -8.88 -8.54 -11.74
N SER A 150 -8.67 -7.32 -12.22
CA SER A 150 -9.45 -6.73 -13.31
C SER A 150 -9.25 -7.50 -14.63
N CYS A 151 -8.05 -8.00 -14.91
CA CYS A 151 -7.76 -8.82 -16.09
C CYS A 151 -8.43 -10.19 -15.99
N ILE A 152 -8.40 -10.84 -14.82
CA ILE A 152 -9.05 -12.14 -14.57
C ILE A 152 -10.55 -12.05 -14.82
N ALA A 153 -11.17 -10.92 -14.43
CA ALA A 153 -12.60 -10.70 -14.70
C ALA A 153 -12.95 -10.59 -16.19
N ILE A 154 -11.96 -10.27 -17.06
CA ILE A 154 -12.15 -10.16 -18.51
C ILE A 154 -11.90 -11.51 -19.21
N SER A 155 -10.79 -12.19 -18.86
CA SER A 155 -10.34 -13.43 -19.53
C SER A 155 -9.52 -14.31 -18.59
N SER A 156 -9.64 -15.62 -18.78
CA SER A 156 -8.76 -16.61 -18.13
C SER A 156 -7.41 -16.78 -18.85
N ASP A 157 -7.26 -16.26 -20.07
CA ASP A 157 -6.01 -16.19 -20.81
C ASP A 157 -5.64 -14.72 -21.00
N ILE A 158 -4.63 -14.28 -20.24
CA ILE A 158 -4.28 -12.87 -20.08
C ILE A 158 -3.02 -12.57 -20.89
N ASP A 159 -3.22 -11.89 -22.00
CA ASP A 159 -2.18 -11.32 -22.85
C ASP A 159 -2.01 -9.80 -22.62
N GLU A 160 -1.13 -9.18 -23.39
CA GLU A 160 -0.90 -7.73 -23.29
C GLU A 160 -2.13 -6.90 -23.71
N ASP A 161 -2.98 -7.39 -24.62
CA ASP A 161 -4.16 -6.65 -25.05
C ASP A 161 -5.25 -6.63 -23.95
N VAL A 162 -5.40 -7.72 -23.20
CA VAL A 162 -6.26 -7.78 -22.02
C VAL A 162 -5.79 -6.80 -20.95
N VAL A 163 -4.47 -6.77 -20.66
CA VAL A 163 -3.91 -5.79 -19.69
C VAL A 163 -4.12 -4.35 -20.17
N ARG A 164 -3.90 -4.04 -21.45
CA ARG A 164 -4.16 -2.70 -22.00
C ARG A 164 -5.61 -2.30 -21.86
N SER A 165 -6.52 -3.23 -22.14
CA SER A 165 -7.95 -2.98 -22.00
C SER A 165 -8.36 -2.72 -20.54
N ALA A 166 -7.89 -3.56 -19.61
CA ALA A 166 -8.17 -3.42 -18.18
C ALA A 166 -7.59 -2.13 -17.60
N ALA A 167 -6.38 -1.74 -18.03
CA ALA A 167 -5.71 -0.53 -17.59
C ALA A 167 -6.20 0.75 -18.30
N GLY A 168 -7.11 0.65 -19.27
CA GLY A 168 -7.56 1.80 -20.06
C GLY A 168 -6.46 2.44 -20.92
N LEU A 169 -5.44 1.66 -21.29
CA LEU A 169 -4.30 2.18 -22.07
C LEU A 169 -4.67 2.24 -23.54
N ALA A 170 -4.54 3.43 -24.15
CA ALA A 170 -4.66 3.57 -25.59
C ALA A 170 -3.57 2.76 -26.30
N ARG A 171 -3.92 2.05 -27.38
CA ARG A 171 -2.91 1.38 -28.23
C ARG A 171 -1.97 2.45 -28.79
N LYS A 172 -0.66 2.17 -28.74
CA LYS A 172 0.36 3.11 -29.32
C LYS A 172 0.03 3.48 -30.76
N THR A 173 -0.57 2.57 -31.51
CA THR A 173 -1.01 2.79 -32.89
C THR A 173 -1.95 4.01 -33.00
N TYR A 174 -2.92 4.15 -32.11
CA TYR A 174 -3.85 5.29 -32.13
C TYR A 174 -3.15 6.62 -31.85
N LEU A 175 -2.15 6.62 -30.96
CA LEU A 175 -1.37 7.84 -30.67
C LEU A 175 -0.55 8.27 -31.91
N PHE A 176 0.07 7.31 -32.62
CA PHE A 176 0.78 7.60 -33.86
C PHE A 176 -0.16 8.02 -34.99
N GLU A 177 -1.34 7.37 -35.10
CA GLU A 177 -2.35 7.76 -36.10
C GLU A 177 -2.87 9.16 -35.81
N LEU A 178 -3.18 9.48 -34.55
CA LEU A 178 -3.59 10.83 -34.14
C LEU A 178 -2.49 11.86 -34.47
N ALA A 179 -1.25 11.59 -34.11
CA ALA A 179 -0.12 12.46 -34.42
C ALA A 179 0.02 12.68 -35.92
N ASN A 180 -0.08 11.63 -36.71
CA ASN A 180 -0.06 11.71 -38.18
C ASN A 180 -1.26 12.51 -38.73
N CYS A 181 -2.44 12.36 -38.18
CA CYS A 181 -3.61 13.16 -38.56
C CYS A 181 -3.42 14.65 -38.26
N VAL A 182 -2.82 14.97 -37.10
CA VAL A 182 -2.49 16.37 -36.74
C VAL A 182 -1.44 16.96 -37.70
N ILE A 183 -0.35 16.23 -37.95
CA ILE A 183 0.72 16.66 -38.87
C ILE A 183 0.16 16.91 -40.25
N ASN A 184 -0.69 16.02 -40.77
CA ASN A 184 -1.30 16.09 -42.09
C ASN A 184 -2.57 16.96 -42.13
N LYS A 185 -2.95 17.63 -41.02
CA LYS A 185 -4.17 18.46 -40.88
C LYS A 185 -5.45 17.75 -41.31
N ASN A 186 -5.51 16.41 -41.10
CA ASN A 186 -6.68 15.62 -41.45
C ASN A 186 -7.60 15.46 -40.22
N THR A 187 -8.43 16.47 -39.98
CA THR A 187 -9.35 16.53 -38.82
C THR A 187 -10.44 15.46 -38.88
N ALA A 188 -10.87 15.02 -40.07
CA ALA A 188 -11.92 14.00 -40.22
C ALA A 188 -11.46 12.58 -39.80
N LYS A 189 -10.15 12.30 -39.81
CA LYS A 189 -9.59 11.02 -39.38
C LYS A 189 -9.05 11.07 -37.94
N ALA A 190 -8.96 12.26 -37.36
CA ALA A 190 -8.50 12.46 -35.98
C ALA A 190 -9.62 12.34 -34.94
N LEU A 191 -10.88 12.46 -35.37
CA LEU A 191 -12.11 12.23 -34.61
C LEU A 191 -12.60 10.78 -34.81
#